data_2e91c94c3c5aeeb1dd1ccca91297c57d
#
_entry.id   2e91c94c3c5aeeb1dd1ccca91297c57d
#
_cell.length_a   1.000
_cell.length_b   1.000
_cell.length_c   1.000
_cell.angle_alpha   90.00
_cell.angle_beta   90.00
_cell.angle_gamma   90.00
#
_symmetry.space_group_name_H-M   'P 1'
#
loop_
_entity.id
_entity.type
_entity.pdbx_description
1 polymer ?
#
loop_
_entity_poly.entity_id
_entity_poly.type
_entity_poly.pdbx_seq_one_letter_code
_entity_poly.pdbx_strand_id
1 'polypeptide(L)'
;MVTLFGTDGVRGVVNSTLMPELAFQLGRAAGAYFCREEGTHRVLIGMDTRISGTMVAATLSAGLCASGVNVDLAGVIPTPGIAYLTRTENYDAGVVISASHNPFPDNGIKFFDRNGHKLPDQAEEEIENILRHDEELARPTGEKVGFIRHRNELAWKYKNYILSTVKGDFKGMKIVTDSANGAASGFLPDILRELGAEITALYCEPNGVNINKDCGSTHMETLQKMVVEMGADCGIANDGDADRCLFVDEQGDIMDGDHIMVINALRMKKEGRLNANMVVGTVMSNLGFGKALAEHGCRTVATNVGDRYVLEEMKAHGYSLGGEQSGHIIFPEFNTTGDGLITAMQTLMVLRDHDGPLSELNHLMTTYPQLLKNVKVYSKNGWEENEQIRAAIAAAKDELGNDGRILVRASGTEPLIRVMGEGSDKDRLERVIDDIVSVVEQELGEE
;
A
#
# COMPACT_ATOMS: atom_id res chain seq x y z
N MET A 1 17.44 16.82 -12.56
CA MET A 1 16.49 16.32 -13.57
C MET A 1 15.30 15.75 -12.84
N VAL A 2 14.09 15.96 -13.31
CA VAL A 2 12.89 15.34 -12.70
C VAL A 2 12.98 13.85 -13.00
N THR A 3 12.97 13.00 -11.97
CA THR A 3 12.89 11.54 -12.11
C THR A 3 11.49 11.18 -12.57
N LEU A 4 11.38 10.24 -13.52
CA LEU A 4 10.10 9.74 -14.02
C LEU A 4 9.43 8.83 -12.99
N PHE A 5 10.23 7.95 -12.38
CA PHE A 5 9.78 7.08 -11.31
C PHE A 5 9.71 7.84 -9.99
N GLY A 6 8.53 7.80 -9.36
CA GLY A 6 8.34 8.21 -7.98
C GLY A 6 8.53 7.04 -7.02
N THR A 7 8.16 7.20 -5.74
CA THR A 7 8.25 6.14 -4.73
C THR A 7 7.41 4.90 -5.06
N ASP A 8 6.46 5.02 -6.01
CA ASP A 8 5.49 3.97 -6.32
C ASP A 8 5.21 3.87 -7.83
N GLY A 9 6.29 3.83 -8.62
CA GLY A 9 6.25 3.74 -10.07
C GLY A 9 6.01 5.08 -10.77
N VAL A 10 5.62 5.02 -12.04
CA VAL A 10 5.29 6.19 -12.86
C VAL A 10 3.80 6.49 -12.70
N ARG A 11 3.43 7.66 -12.19
CA ARG A 11 2.03 8.06 -11.97
C ARG A 11 1.71 9.39 -12.64
N GLY A 12 0.46 9.58 -13.04
CA GLY A 12 -0.03 10.85 -13.54
C GLY A 12 -1.47 10.81 -14.03
N VAL A 13 -2.00 12.00 -14.34
CA VAL A 13 -3.29 12.14 -15.01
C VAL A 13 -3.12 11.68 -16.46
N VAL A 14 -3.93 10.70 -16.85
CA VAL A 14 -3.86 10.10 -18.19
C VAL A 14 -4.19 11.14 -19.26
N ASN A 15 -3.47 11.11 -20.38
CA ASN A 15 -3.52 12.11 -21.46
C ASN A 15 -3.12 13.54 -21.05
N SER A 16 -2.46 13.68 -19.89
CA SER A 16 -1.87 14.94 -19.43
C SER A 16 -0.40 14.75 -19.06
N THR A 17 -0.13 14.03 -17.98
CA THR A 17 1.23 13.71 -17.54
C THR A 17 1.63 12.26 -17.81
N LEU A 18 0.67 11.33 -17.76
CA LEU A 18 0.85 9.94 -18.19
C LEU A 18 0.30 9.79 -19.62
N MET A 19 1.15 10.11 -20.60
CA MET A 19 0.79 10.02 -22.02
C MET A 19 0.92 8.59 -22.54
N PRO A 20 0.09 8.15 -23.51
CA PRO A 20 0.22 6.84 -24.14
C PRO A 20 1.59 6.63 -24.80
N GLU A 21 2.17 7.67 -25.41
CA GLU A 21 3.51 7.61 -26.00
C GLU A 21 4.57 7.30 -24.96
N LEU A 22 4.47 7.88 -23.76
CA LEU A 22 5.34 7.57 -22.64
C LEU A 22 5.19 6.12 -22.20
N ALA A 23 3.97 5.60 -22.11
CA ALA A 23 3.73 4.19 -21.78
C ALA A 23 4.34 3.24 -22.82
N PHE A 24 4.26 3.58 -24.11
CA PHE A 24 4.92 2.81 -25.18
C PHE A 24 6.44 2.82 -25.04
N GLN A 25 7.03 4.00 -24.87
CA GLN A 25 8.48 4.17 -24.72
C GLN A 25 8.99 3.45 -23.45
N LEU A 26 8.24 3.56 -22.33
CA LEU A 26 8.54 2.85 -21.10
C LEU A 26 8.50 1.33 -21.29
N GLY A 27 7.52 0.82 -22.06
CA GLY A 27 7.44 -0.58 -22.45
C GLY A 27 8.67 -1.05 -23.26
N ARG A 28 9.15 -0.21 -24.20
CA ARG A 28 10.39 -0.51 -24.95
C ARG A 28 11.62 -0.51 -24.05
N ALA A 29 11.75 0.48 -23.20
CA ALA A 29 12.89 0.59 -22.29
C ALA A 29 12.94 -0.56 -21.28
N ALA A 30 11.79 -0.88 -20.65
CA ALA A 30 11.66 -2.02 -19.75
C ALA A 30 11.90 -3.34 -20.48
N GLY A 31 11.38 -3.51 -21.70
CA GLY A 31 11.66 -4.67 -22.53
C GLY A 31 13.15 -4.87 -22.82
N ALA A 32 13.87 -3.81 -23.18
CA ALA A 32 15.30 -3.85 -23.38
C ALA A 32 16.07 -4.16 -22.08
N TYR A 33 15.59 -3.66 -20.95
CA TYR A 33 16.15 -3.97 -19.64
C TYR A 33 16.01 -5.47 -19.30
N PHE A 34 14.81 -6.05 -19.48
CA PHE A 34 14.54 -7.44 -19.13
C PHE A 34 15.14 -8.44 -20.14
N CYS A 35 15.37 -8.04 -21.40
CA CYS A 35 15.96 -8.88 -22.45
C CYS A 35 17.50 -8.86 -22.48
N ARG A 36 18.19 -8.48 -21.42
CA ARG A 36 19.65 -8.45 -21.35
C ARG A 36 20.28 -9.87 -21.41
N GLU A 37 19.53 -10.85 -20.98
CA GLU A 37 19.94 -12.26 -21.07
C GLU A 37 19.35 -12.90 -22.35
N GLU A 38 20.02 -13.92 -22.90
CA GLU A 38 19.49 -14.66 -24.03
C GLU A 38 18.29 -15.53 -23.58
N GLY A 39 17.23 -15.55 -24.36
CA GLY A 39 16.08 -16.39 -24.06
C GLY A 39 14.75 -15.81 -24.54
N THR A 40 13.68 -16.47 -24.16
CA THR A 40 12.32 -16.00 -24.35
C THR A 40 11.85 -15.30 -23.07
N HIS A 41 11.57 -14.02 -23.17
CA HIS A 41 11.15 -13.21 -22.03
C HIS A 41 9.64 -13.05 -21.99
N ARG A 42 9.09 -13.05 -20.78
CA ARG A 42 7.65 -12.96 -20.53
C ARG A 42 7.37 -11.98 -19.41
N VAL A 43 6.43 -11.07 -19.67
CA VAL A 43 5.96 -10.08 -18.66
C VAL A 43 4.46 -10.30 -18.43
N LEU A 44 4.07 -10.32 -17.16
CA LEU A 44 2.67 -10.37 -16.75
C LEU A 44 2.17 -8.95 -16.47
N ILE A 45 1.03 -8.57 -17.04
CA ILE A 45 0.39 -7.28 -16.79
C ILE A 45 -1.00 -7.47 -16.22
N GLY A 46 -1.27 -6.80 -15.10
CA GLY A 46 -2.61 -6.66 -14.53
C GLY A 46 -2.97 -5.20 -14.35
N MET A 47 -4.23 -4.93 -14.04
CA MET A 47 -4.73 -3.57 -13.86
C MET A 47 -5.85 -3.51 -12.82
N ASP A 48 -6.11 -2.32 -12.30
CA ASP A 48 -7.33 -2.03 -11.57
C ASP A 48 -8.52 -1.74 -12.52
N THR A 49 -9.58 -1.19 -11.99
CA THR A 49 -10.84 -0.99 -12.73
C THR A 49 -10.95 0.35 -13.46
N ARG A 50 -9.89 1.18 -13.49
CA ARG A 50 -9.89 2.50 -14.15
C ARG A 50 -10.16 2.37 -15.64
N ILE A 51 -10.99 3.25 -16.20
CA ILE A 51 -11.31 3.25 -17.62
C ILE A 51 -10.07 3.36 -18.52
N SER A 52 -9.04 4.06 -18.05
CA SER A 52 -7.77 4.23 -18.78
C SER A 52 -6.87 2.99 -18.74
N GLY A 53 -7.17 2.01 -17.86
CA GLY A 53 -6.31 0.83 -17.62
C GLY A 53 -6.04 0.04 -18.90
N THR A 54 -7.07 -0.24 -19.68
CA THR A 54 -6.94 -1.01 -20.95
C THR A 54 -6.07 -0.30 -21.98
N MET A 55 -6.19 1.02 -22.10
CA MET A 55 -5.39 1.82 -23.02
C MET A 55 -3.91 1.80 -22.62
N VAL A 56 -3.61 2.06 -21.34
CA VAL A 56 -2.24 2.07 -20.82
C VAL A 56 -1.61 0.68 -20.93
N ALA A 57 -2.36 -0.38 -20.57
CA ALA A 57 -1.88 -1.76 -20.67
C ALA A 57 -1.59 -2.16 -22.14
N ALA A 58 -2.48 -1.81 -23.09
CA ALA A 58 -2.26 -2.11 -24.50
C ALA A 58 -1.04 -1.38 -25.05
N THR A 59 -0.87 -0.12 -24.69
CA THR A 59 0.24 0.71 -25.20
C THR A 59 1.59 0.25 -24.63
N LEU A 60 1.66 -0.02 -23.31
CA LEU A 60 2.84 -0.59 -22.68
C LEU A 60 3.19 -1.96 -23.28
N SER A 61 2.17 -2.82 -23.48
CA SER A 61 2.34 -4.14 -24.12
C SER A 61 2.92 -4.04 -25.51
N ALA A 62 2.44 -3.07 -26.33
CA ALA A 62 3.00 -2.83 -27.64
C ALA A 62 4.48 -2.46 -27.60
N GLY A 63 4.89 -1.63 -26.64
CA GLY A 63 6.29 -1.29 -26.38
C GLY A 63 7.15 -2.51 -26.02
N LEU A 64 6.68 -3.33 -25.09
CA LEU A 64 7.34 -4.57 -24.68
C LEU A 64 7.48 -5.55 -25.88
N CYS A 65 6.41 -5.77 -26.64
CA CYS A 65 6.44 -6.64 -27.82
C CYS A 65 7.39 -6.11 -28.90
N ALA A 66 7.47 -4.78 -29.07
CA ALA A 66 8.41 -4.14 -30.00
C ALA A 66 9.88 -4.33 -29.60
N SER A 67 10.16 -4.74 -28.36
CA SER A 67 11.49 -5.13 -27.85
C SER A 67 11.68 -6.66 -27.79
N GLY A 68 10.71 -7.46 -28.26
CA GLY A 68 10.82 -8.92 -28.31
C GLY A 68 10.27 -9.65 -27.07
N VAL A 69 9.63 -8.94 -26.14
CA VAL A 69 9.05 -9.54 -24.93
C VAL A 69 7.64 -10.01 -25.20
N ASN A 70 7.32 -11.22 -24.76
CA ASN A 70 5.94 -11.72 -24.76
C ASN A 70 5.17 -11.18 -23.56
N VAL A 71 3.94 -10.79 -23.77
CA VAL A 71 3.08 -10.19 -22.73
C VAL A 71 1.87 -11.07 -22.48
N ASP A 72 1.64 -11.39 -21.23
CA ASP A 72 0.42 -12.04 -20.76
C ASP A 72 -0.42 -11.01 -19.96
N LEU A 73 -1.68 -10.81 -20.36
CA LEU A 73 -2.62 -9.90 -19.70
C LEU A 73 -3.52 -10.69 -18.76
N ALA A 74 -3.41 -10.44 -17.45
CA ALA A 74 -4.22 -11.08 -16.42
C ALA A 74 -5.62 -10.43 -16.27
N GLY A 75 -5.82 -9.25 -16.87
CA GLY A 75 -7.07 -8.48 -16.72
C GLY A 75 -7.09 -7.69 -15.41
N VAL A 76 -8.30 -7.50 -14.85
CA VAL A 76 -8.47 -6.83 -13.56
C VAL A 76 -8.10 -7.79 -12.45
N ILE A 77 -7.12 -7.40 -11.64
CA ILE A 77 -6.58 -8.21 -10.54
C ILE A 77 -5.91 -7.29 -9.50
N PRO A 78 -5.99 -7.61 -8.20
CA PRO A 78 -5.22 -6.92 -7.16
C PRO A 78 -3.72 -6.84 -7.44
N THR A 79 -3.12 -5.71 -7.08
CA THR A 79 -1.65 -5.49 -7.19
C THR A 79 -0.85 -6.66 -6.60
N PRO A 80 -1.13 -7.15 -5.36
CA PRO A 80 -0.43 -8.29 -4.81
C PRO A 80 -0.63 -9.60 -5.58
N GLY A 81 -1.72 -9.71 -6.33
CA GLY A 81 -1.97 -10.85 -7.22
C GLY A 81 -0.95 -10.91 -8.36
N ILE A 82 -0.53 -9.77 -8.92
CA ILE A 82 0.53 -9.72 -9.93
C ILE A 82 1.88 -10.07 -9.31
N ALA A 83 2.22 -9.54 -8.14
CA ALA A 83 3.44 -9.89 -7.43
C ALA A 83 3.53 -11.42 -7.18
N TYR A 84 2.45 -12.01 -6.68
CA TYR A 84 2.34 -13.46 -6.46
C TYR A 84 2.51 -14.27 -7.75
N LEU A 85 1.74 -13.95 -8.79
CA LEU A 85 1.75 -14.70 -10.06
C LEU A 85 3.06 -14.54 -10.83
N THR A 86 3.71 -13.37 -10.73
CA THR A 86 5.01 -13.14 -11.38
C THR A 86 6.02 -14.18 -10.92
N ARG A 87 6.15 -14.39 -9.61
CA ARG A 87 7.11 -15.36 -9.04
C ARG A 87 6.68 -16.81 -9.22
N THR A 88 5.37 -17.10 -9.10
CA THR A 88 4.88 -18.50 -9.10
C THR A 88 4.66 -19.08 -10.49
N GLU A 89 4.42 -18.22 -11.51
CA GLU A 89 4.24 -18.63 -12.90
C GLU A 89 5.52 -18.37 -13.74
N ASN A 90 6.65 -18.02 -13.09
CA ASN A 90 7.96 -17.83 -13.69
C ASN A 90 7.97 -16.75 -14.80
N TYR A 91 7.41 -15.56 -14.53
CA TYR A 91 7.57 -14.39 -15.36
C TYR A 91 8.89 -13.68 -15.05
N ASP A 92 9.48 -13.01 -16.06
CA ASP A 92 10.70 -12.22 -15.86
C ASP A 92 10.41 -10.91 -15.12
N ALA A 93 9.18 -10.39 -15.30
CA ALA A 93 8.68 -9.24 -14.58
C ALA A 93 7.14 -9.27 -14.50
N GLY A 94 6.62 -8.54 -13.51
CA GLY A 94 5.21 -8.19 -13.39
C GLY A 94 4.99 -6.70 -13.54
N VAL A 95 3.84 -6.32 -14.07
CA VAL A 95 3.45 -4.91 -14.18
C VAL A 95 2.01 -4.74 -13.70
N VAL A 96 1.78 -3.70 -12.92
CA VAL A 96 0.43 -3.29 -12.51
C VAL A 96 0.13 -1.90 -13.06
N ILE A 97 -1.03 -1.79 -13.70
CA ILE A 97 -1.58 -0.52 -14.18
C ILE A 97 -2.60 -0.04 -13.16
N SER A 98 -2.16 0.84 -12.26
CA SER A 98 -2.98 1.38 -11.17
C SER A 98 -2.35 2.64 -10.57
N ALA A 99 -3.19 3.50 -9.99
CA ALA A 99 -2.78 4.60 -9.12
C ALA A 99 -3.31 4.41 -7.68
N SER A 100 -3.54 3.14 -7.24
CA SER A 100 -3.97 2.76 -5.89
C SER A 100 -5.22 3.56 -5.45
N HIS A 101 -5.13 4.33 -4.38
CA HIS A 101 -6.24 5.10 -3.79
C HIS A 101 -6.56 6.44 -4.49
N ASN A 102 -5.81 6.84 -5.52
CA ASN A 102 -6.07 8.07 -6.26
C ASN A 102 -7.42 8.02 -7.00
N PRO A 103 -8.03 9.18 -7.34
CA PRO A 103 -9.25 9.23 -8.13
C PRO A 103 -9.03 8.69 -9.55
N PHE A 104 -10.13 8.35 -10.25
CA PHE A 104 -10.08 7.65 -11.54
C PHE A 104 -9.31 8.33 -12.68
N PRO A 105 -9.16 9.68 -12.76
CA PRO A 105 -8.39 10.29 -13.84
C PRO A 105 -6.90 9.98 -13.78
N ASP A 106 -6.40 9.68 -12.58
CA ASP A 106 -5.01 9.24 -12.40
C ASP A 106 -4.87 7.78 -12.81
N ASN A 107 -3.67 7.42 -13.26
CA ASN A 107 -3.23 6.04 -13.39
C ASN A 107 -1.72 5.94 -13.15
N GLY A 108 -1.19 4.72 -13.15
CA GLY A 108 0.23 4.50 -12.92
C GLY A 108 0.70 3.18 -13.51
N ILE A 109 2.01 3.03 -13.58
CA ILE A 109 2.69 1.83 -14.05
C ILE A 109 3.72 1.46 -12.99
N LYS A 110 3.50 0.32 -12.33
CA LYS A 110 4.39 -0.23 -11.29
C LYS A 110 5.01 -1.52 -11.80
N PHE A 111 6.33 -1.67 -11.62
CA PHE A 111 7.04 -2.88 -12.02
C PHE A 111 7.42 -3.73 -10.82
N PHE A 112 7.39 -5.05 -11.04
CA PHE A 112 7.87 -6.08 -10.12
C PHE A 112 8.94 -6.91 -10.80
N ASP A 113 9.96 -7.30 -10.05
CA ASP A 113 10.99 -8.23 -10.51
C ASP A 113 10.43 -9.67 -10.59
N ARG A 114 11.23 -10.61 -11.10
CA ARG A 114 10.88 -12.03 -11.20
C ARG A 114 10.54 -12.71 -9.87
N ASN A 115 10.95 -12.12 -8.75
CA ASN A 115 10.66 -12.61 -7.41
C ASN A 115 9.38 -11.99 -6.82
N GLY A 116 8.69 -11.13 -7.57
CA GLY A 116 7.48 -10.44 -7.13
C GLY A 116 7.75 -9.29 -6.16
N HIS A 117 8.95 -8.73 -6.15
CA HIS A 117 9.27 -7.50 -5.41
C HIS A 117 9.21 -6.29 -6.34
N LYS A 118 8.85 -5.14 -5.81
CA LYS A 118 9.01 -3.87 -6.55
C LYS A 118 10.45 -3.73 -7.06
N LEU A 119 10.61 -3.15 -8.23
CA LEU A 119 11.95 -2.90 -8.76
C LEU A 119 12.74 -2.01 -7.80
N PRO A 120 14.05 -2.31 -7.60
CA PRO A 120 14.94 -1.41 -6.86
C PRO A 120 15.19 -0.12 -7.66
N ASP A 121 15.49 1.00 -6.97
CA ASP A 121 15.74 2.30 -7.61
C ASP A 121 16.77 2.23 -8.71
N GLN A 122 17.85 1.45 -8.52
CA GLN A 122 18.87 1.27 -9.53
C GLN A 122 18.29 0.70 -10.84
N ALA A 123 17.34 -0.24 -10.77
CA ALA A 123 16.72 -0.79 -11.96
C ALA A 123 15.77 0.24 -12.63
N GLU A 124 15.06 1.02 -11.83
CA GLU A 124 14.21 2.11 -12.31
C GLU A 124 15.05 3.20 -13.00
N GLU A 125 16.17 3.62 -12.39
CA GLU A 125 17.13 4.55 -12.99
C GLU A 125 17.73 4.03 -14.31
N GLU A 126 18.04 2.74 -14.37
CA GLU A 126 18.54 2.12 -15.59
C GLU A 126 17.48 2.11 -16.70
N ILE A 127 16.22 1.81 -16.36
CA ILE A 127 15.10 1.88 -17.32
C ILE A 127 14.89 3.33 -17.81
N GLU A 128 14.97 4.32 -16.90
CA GLU A 128 14.92 5.74 -17.31
C GLU A 128 16.06 6.13 -18.25
N ASN A 129 17.28 5.66 -17.98
CA ASN A 129 18.42 5.92 -18.84
C ASN A 129 18.24 5.30 -20.22
N ILE A 130 17.72 4.08 -20.30
CA ILE A 130 17.38 3.41 -21.57
C ILE A 130 16.29 4.20 -22.31
N LEU A 131 15.26 4.66 -21.61
CA LEU A 131 14.17 5.43 -22.18
C LEU A 131 14.64 6.74 -22.83
N ARG A 132 15.65 7.41 -22.26
CA ARG A 132 16.23 8.64 -22.83
C ARG A 132 16.95 8.41 -24.16
N HIS A 133 17.28 7.16 -24.49
CA HIS A 133 17.98 6.75 -25.72
C HIS A 133 17.11 5.75 -26.52
N ASP A 134 15.77 5.93 -26.51
CA ASP A 134 14.80 5.01 -27.12
C ASP A 134 15.06 4.79 -28.63
N GLU A 135 15.58 5.79 -29.33
CA GLU A 135 15.93 5.71 -30.76
C GLU A 135 17.07 4.71 -31.04
N GLU A 136 17.95 4.44 -30.09
CA GLU A 136 19.06 3.50 -30.22
C GLU A 136 18.65 2.05 -29.95
N LEU A 137 17.43 1.81 -29.42
CA LEU A 137 16.99 0.48 -29.05
C LEU A 137 16.75 -0.41 -30.28
N ALA A 138 17.22 -1.64 -30.19
CA ALA A 138 17.00 -2.67 -31.20
C ALA A 138 15.48 -2.87 -31.46
N ARG A 139 15.13 -3.10 -32.71
CA ARG A 139 13.77 -3.44 -33.16
C ARG A 139 13.78 -4.82 -33.80
N PRO A 140 13.55 -5.88 -33.02
CA PRO A 140 13.49 -7.22 -33.56
C PRO A 140 12.37 -7.34 -34.61
N THR A 141 12.57 -8.21 -35.60
CA THR A 141 11.63 -8.41 -36.71
C THR A 141 11.25 -9.88 -36.87
N GLY A 142 10.20 -10.15 -37.62
CA GLY A 142 9.75 -11.51 -37.90
C GLY A 142 9.35 -12.25 -36.63
N GLU A 143 9.86 -13.45 -36.46
CA GLU A 143 9.56 -14.32 -35.31
C GLU A 143 10.12 -13.84 -33.96
N LYS A 144 10.98 -12.82 -33.99
CA LYS A 144 11.56 -12.22 -32.78
C LYS A 144 10.69 -11.11 -32.18
N VAL A 145 9.59 -10.73 -32.85
CA VAL A 145 8.61 -9.77 -32.30
C VAL A 145 7.81 -10.48 -31.22
N GLY A 146 7.63 -9.83 -30.06
CA GLY A 146 6.81 -10.36 -28.99
C GLY A 146 5.31 -10.40 -29.36
N PHE A 147 4.53 -11.14 -28.60
CA PHE A 147 3.09 -11.25 -28.79
C PHE A 147 2.33 -11.04 -27.48
N ILE A 148 1.04 -10.70 -27.58
CA ILE A 148 0.16 -10.50 -26.43
C ILE A 148 -0.81 -11.67 -26.31
N ARG A 149 -1.01 -12.18 -25.10
CA ARG A 149 -2.04 -13.17 -24.78
C ARG A 149 -2.89 -12.71 -23.61
N HIS A 150 -4.18 -13.03 -23.66
CA HIS A 150 -5.06 -12.87 -22.51
C HIS A 150 -5.01 -14.14 -21.66
N ARG A 151 -4.77 -13.97 -20.36
CA ARG A 151 -4.60 -15.03 -19.37
C ARG A 151 -5.48 -14.75 -18.13
N ASN A 152 -6.76 -14.44 -18.38
CA ASN A 152 -7.72 -14.10 -17.32
C ASN A 152 -7.88 -15.23 -16.28
N GLU A 153 -7.58 -16.48 -16.66
CA GLU A 153 -7.57 -17.62 -15.74
C GLU A 153 -6.54 -17.52 -14.62
N LEU A 154 -5.52 -16.69 -14.75
CA LEU A 154 -4.53 -16.45 -13.70
C LEU A 154 -5.15 -15.78 -12.47
N ALA A 155 -6.20 -14.99 -12.62
CA ALA A 155 -6.96 -14.43 -11.52
C ALA A 155 -7.50 -15.52 -10.58
N TRP A 156 -7.96 -16.66 -11.14
CA TRP A 156 -8.41 -17.81 -10.36
C TRP A 156 -7.30 -18.49 -9.56
N LYS A 157 -6.07 -18.51 -10.10
CA LYS A 157 -4.93 -19.06 -9.36
C LYS A 157 -4.64 -18.22 -8.10
N TYR A 158 -4.68 -16.90 -8.23
CA TYR A 158 -4.50 -16.01 -7.08
C TYR A 158 -5.65 -16.16 -6.07
N LYS A 159 -6.92 -16.17 -6.54
CA LYS A 159 -8.07 -16.42 -5.66
C LYS A 159 -7.92 -17.74 -4.88
N ASN A 160 -7.60 -18.84 -5.58
CA ASN A 160 -7.39 -20.14 -4.94
C ASN A 160 -6.23 -20.14 -3.95
N TYR A 161 -5.18 -19.37 -4.25
CA TYR A 161 -4.09 -19.18 -3.32
C TYR A 161 -4.57 -18.49 -2.03
N ILE A 162 -5.31 -17.38 -2.13
CA ILE A 162 -5.88 -16.70 -0.94
C ILE A 162 -6.73 -17.68 -0.12
N LEU A 163 -7.64 -18.43 -0.76
CA LEU A 163 -8.45 -19.45 -0.08
C LEU A 163 -7.59 -20.48 0.68
N SER A 164 -6.47 -20.89 0.10
CA SER A 164 -5.56 -21.87 0.70
C SER A 164 -4.83 -21.37 1.96
N THR A 165 -4.78 -20.06 2.17
CA THR A 165 -4.14 -19.45 3.36
C THR A 165 -5.03 -19.49 4.60
N VAL A 166 -6.33 -19.79 4.42
CA VAL A 166 -7.31 -19.85 5.51
C VAL A 166 -7.41 -21.27 6.04
N LYS A 167 -7.23 -21.43 7.34
CA LYS A 167 -7.49 -22.69 8.04
C LYS A 167 -8.91 -22.66 8.61
N GLY A 168 -9.80 -23.53 8.12
CA GLY A 168 -11.22 -23.55 8.51
C GLY A 168 -12.11 -22.68 7.61
N ASP A 169 -13.19 -22.19 8.14
CA ASP A 169 -14.18 -21.36 7.43
C ASP A 169 -14.62 -20.16 8.29
N PHE A 170 -15.50 -19.32 7.74
CA PHE A 170 -16.08 -18.14 8.40
C PHE A 170 -17.59 -18.25 8.52
N LYS A 171 -18.13 -19.49 8.63
CA LYS A 171 -19.56 -19.71 8.79
C LYS A 171 -20.13 -18.99 10.01
N GLY A 172 -21.26 -18.32 9.81
CA GLY A 172 -21.94 -17.57 10.84
C GLY A 172 -21.43 -16.14 11.05
N MET A 173 -20.30 -15.78 10.44
CA MET A 173 -19.83 -14.39 10.46
C MET A 173 -20.61 -13.55 9.45
N LYS A 174 -21.09 -12.38 9.89
CA LYS A 174 -21.72 -11.35 9.05
C LYS A 174 -20.74 -10.23 8.78
N ILE A 175 -20.40 -10.04 7.53
CA ILE A 175 -19.33 -9.10 7.14
C ILE A 175 -19.86 -8.13 6.08
N VAL A 176 -19.60 -6.85 6.28
CA VAL A 176 -19.82 -5.82 5.26
C VAL A 176 -18.47 -5.56 4.57
N THR A 177 -18.44 -5.61 3.25
CA THR A 177 -17.21 -5.34 2.48
C THR A 177 -17.35 -4.07 1.64
N ASP A 178 -16.31 -3.27 1.58
CA ASP A 178 -16.15 -2.15 0.66
C ASP A 178 -14.93 -2.39 -0.23
N SER A 179 -15.17 -2.68 -1.51
CA SER A 179 -14.13 -2.99 -2.49
C SER A 179 -13.66 -1.76 -3.30
N ALA A 180 -14.01 -0.54 -2.86
CA ALA A 180 -13.64 0.72 -3.51
C ALA A 180 -14.01 0.81 -5.02
N ASN A 181 -14.95 0.00 -5.52
CA ASN A 181 -15.15 -0.27 -6.94
C ASN A 181 -13.83 -0.59 -7.68
N GLY A 182 -12.86 -1.14 -6.98
CA GLY A 182 -11.50 -1.44 -7.41
C GLY A 182 -11.29 -2.91 -7.75
N ALA A 183 -10.02 -3.31 -7.75
CA ALA A 183 -9.60 -4.66 -8.14
C ALA A 183 -10.11 -5.76 -7.18
N ALA A 184 -10.43 -5.43 -5.92
CA ALA A 184 -11.00 -6.37 -4.96
C ALA A 184 -12.46 -6.75 -5.26
N SER A 185 -13.18 -6.00 -6.12
CA SER A 185 -14.62 -6.18 -6.38
C SER A 185 -15.00 -7.59 -6.84
N GLY A 186 -14.16 -8.22 -7.63
CA GLY A 186 -14.34 -9.60 -8.10
C GLY A 186 -13.65 -10.65 -7.24
N PHE A 187 -13.11 -10.30 -6.09
CA PHE A 187 -12.32 -11.20 -5.24
C PHE A 187 -12.85 -11.28 -3.81
N LEU A 188 -12.79 -10.19 -3.05
CA LEU A 188 -13.05 -10.20 -1.61
C LEU A 188 -14.45 -10.75 -1.26
N PRO A 189 -15.56 -10.24 -1.83
CA PRO A 189 -16.90 -10.76 -1.50
C PRO A 189 -17.05 -12.24 -1.85
N ASP A 190 -16.47 -12.67 -2.98
CA ASP A 190 -16.59 -14.04 -3.45
C ASP A 190 -15.75 -15.02 -2.63
N ILE A 191 -14.53 -14.63 -2.24
CA ILE A 191 -13.67 -15.42 -1.35
C ILE A 191 -14.37 -15.65 -0.01
N LEU A 192 -14.95 -14.59 0.58
CA LEU A 192 -15.62 -14.68 1.87
C LEU A 192 -16.90 -15.53 1.81
N ARG A 193 -17.70 -15.43 0.73
CA ARG A 193 -18.87 -16.31 0.52
C ARG A 193 -18.45 -17.77 0.36
N GLU A 194 -17.36 -18.04 -0.36
CA GLU A 194 -16.84 -19.40 -0.52
C GLU A 194 -16.35 -19.99 0.81
N LEU A 195 -15.85 -19.14 1.70
CA LEU A 195 -15.51 -19.51 3.09
C LEU A 195 -16.71 -19.54 4.04
N GLY A 196 -17.93 -19.30 3.54
CA GLY A 196 -19.18 -19.49 4.28
C GLY A 196 -19.66 -18.27 5.06
N ALA A 197 -19.07 -17.10 4.92
CA ALA A 197 -19.54 -15.88 5.57
C ALA A 197 -20.80 -15.31 4.89
N GLU A 198 -21.64 -14.62 5.68
CA GLU A 198 -22.78 -13.82 5.18
C GLU A 198 -22.27 -12.44 4.78
N ILE A 199 -22.34 -12.11 3.48
CA ILE A 199 -21.69 -10.90 2.94
C ILE A 199 -22.70 -9.89 2.44
N THR A 200 -22.60 -8.66 2.96
CA THR A 200 -23.15 -7.44 2.35
C THR A 200 -22.01 -6.71 1.63
N ALA A 201 -22.06 -6.67 0.29
CA ALA A 201 -21.00 -6.08 -0.50
C ALA A 201 -21.37 -4.65 -0.95
N LEU A 202 -20.51 -3.69 -0.61
CA LEU A 202 -20.60 -2.29 -1.01
C LEU A 202 -19.53 -2.01 -2.06
N TYR A 203 -19.80 -1.08 -2.95
CA TYR A 203 -18.84 -0.55 -3.92
C TYR A 203 -18.05 -1.66 -4.65
N CYS A 204 -18.80 -2.66 -5.16
CA CYS A 204 -18.24 -3.78 -5.91
C CYS A 204 -18.74 -3.86 -7.37
N GLU A 205 -19.28 -2.75 -7.91
CA GLU A 205 -19.79 -2.62 -9.27
C GLU A 205 -18.99 -1.55 -10.05
N PRO A 206 -17.74 -1.87 -10.45
CA PRO A 206 -16.89 -0.92 -11.14
C PRO A 206 -17.43 -0.56 -12.52
N ASN A 207 -17.41 0.73 -12.84
CA ASN A 207 -17.82 1.26 -14.17
C ASN A 207 -16.71 2.03 -14.91
N GLY A 208 -15.49 1.99 -14.39
CA GLY A 208 -14.32 2.64 -14.94
C GLY A 208 -14.05 4.06 -14.42
N VAL A 209 -15.04 4.72 -13.83
CA VAL A 209 -14.94 6.12 -13.37
C VAL A 209 -15.36 6.31 -11.90
N ASN A 210 -15.71 5.23 -11.22
CA ASN A 210 -16.18 5.25 -9.83
C ASN A 210 -15.20 4.63 -8.82
N ILE A 211 -14.02 4.22 -9.23
CA ILE A 211 -12.98 3.69 -8.31
C ILE A 211 -12.60 4.74 -7.28
N ASN A 212 -12.53 4.35 -6.00
CA ASN A 212 -12.19 5.22 -4.84
C ASN A 212 -13.10 6.45 -4.67
N LYS A 213 -14.24 6.51 -5.37
CA LYS A 213 -15.12 7.67 -5.26
C LYS A 213 -16.00 7.53 -4.02
N ASP A 214 -15.69 8.32 -3.00
CA ASP A 214 -16.42 8.33 -1.72
C ASP A 214 -16.58 6.93 -1.10
N CYS A 215 -15.54 6.08 -1.23
CA CYS A 215 -15.54 4.69 -0.77
C CYS A 215 -14.12 4.16 -0.56
N GLY A 216 -14.03 2.92 -0.05
CA GLY A 216 -12.79 2.23 0.21
C GLY A 216 -12.05 2.71 1.45
N SER A 217 -10.79 2.34 1.59
CA SER A 217 -9.97 2.57 2.78
C SER A 217 -9.71 4.04 3.13
N THR A 218 -10.01 4.96 2.23
CA THR A 218 -9.86 6.41 2.45
C THR A 218 -11.17 7.14 2.76
N HIS A 219 -12.33 6.46 2.65
CA HIS A 219 -13.67 6.99 2.90
C HIS A 219 -14.53 5.90 3.54
N MET A 220 -14.38 5.73 4.85
CA MET A 220 -14.95 4.62 5.62
C MET A 220 -16.37 4.87 6.15
N GLU A 221 -16.90 6.10 6.04
CA GLU A 221 -18.12 6.55 6.73
C GLU A 221 -19.35 5.69 6.36
N THR A 222 -19.47 5.31 5.09
CA THR A 222 -20.57 4.44 4.66
C THR A 222 -20.41 3.03 5.22
N LEU A 223 -19.18 2.51 5.22
CA LEU A 223 -18.91 1.17 5.77
C LEU A 223 -19.22 1.14 7.28
N GLN A 224 -18.77 2.14 8.05
CA GLN A 224 -19.02 2.26 9.49
C GLN A 224 -20.52 2.24 9.79
N LYS A 225 -21.28 3.06 9.07
CA LYS A 225 -22.73 3.11 9.22
C LYS A 225 -23.39 1.77 8.89
N MET A 226 -23.01 1.14 7.78
CA MET A 226 -23.62 -0.12 7.33
C MET A 226 -23.31 -1.29 8.28
N VAL A 227 -22.11 -1.35 8.85
CA VAL A 227 -21.76 -2.38 9.85
C VAL A 227 -22.72 -2.32 11.03
N VAL A 228 -22.94 -1.12 11.59
CA VAL A 228 -23.85 -0.92 12.74
C VAL A 228 -25.30 -1.20 12.35
N GLU A 229 -25.78 -0.68 11.21
CA GLU A 229 -27.17 -0.83 10.76
C GLU A 229 -27.54 -2.30 10.46
N MET A 230 -26.58 -3.07 9.92
CA MET A 230 -26.78 -4.49 9.58
C MET A 230 -26.54 -5.43 10.77
N GLY A 231 -26.01 -4.94 11.89
CA GLY A 231 -25.56 -5.76 13.00
C GLY A 231 -24.52 -6.78 12.54
N ALA A 232 -23.55 -6.33 11.73
CA ALA A 232 -22.48 -7.17 11.24
C ALA A 232 -21.36 -7.32 12.29
N ASP A 233 -20.63 -8.42 12.24
CA ASP A 233 -19.50 -8.68 13.15
C ASP A 233 -18.31 -7.76 12.84
N CYS A 234 -18.16 -7.38 11.57
CA CYS A 234 -17.15 -6.42 11.14
C CYS A 234 -17.41 -5.86 9.74
N GLY A 235 -16.69 -4.78 9.41
CA GLY A 235 -16.54 -4.26 8.07
C GLY A 235 -15.11 -4.40 7.57
N ILE A 236 -14.92 -4.53 6.25
CA ILE A 236 -13.61 -4.64 5.59
C ILE A 236 -13.57 -3.68 4.41
N ALA A 237 -12.58 -2.79 4.36
CA ALA A 237 -12.36 -1.89 3.24
C ALA A 237 -11.00 -2.14 2.60
N ASN A 238 -10.97 -2.18 1.25
CA ASN A 238 -9.75 -2.12 0.45
C ASN A 238 -9.63 -0.76 -0.24
N ASP A 239 -8.46 -0.47 -0.78
CA ASP A 239 -8.28 0.60 -1.75
C ASP A 239 -8.41 0.07 -3.19
N GLY A 240 -8.22 0.95 -4.19
CA GLY A 240 -8.52 0.64 -5.59
C GLY A 240 -7.75 -0.55 -6.18
N ASP A 241 -6.51 -0.81 -5.75
CA ASP A 241 -5.70 -1.95 -6.21
C ASP A 241 -5.51 -3.04 -5.15
N ALA A 242 -6.22 -2.89 -4.02
CA ALA A 242 -6.34 -3.89 -2.96
C ALA A 242 -5.01 -4.33 -2.33
N ASP A 243 -4.01 -3.45 -2.29
CA ASP A 243 -2.79 -3.68 -1.53
C ASP A 243 -2.94 -3.25 -0.06
N ARG A 244 -4.06 -2.57 0.29
CA ARG A 244 -4.44 -2.14 1.64
C ARG A 244 -5.71 -2.82 2.13
N CYS A 245 -5.81 -2.94 3.46
CA CYS A 245 -6.99 -3.44 4.14
C CYS A 245 -7.16 -2.72 5.47
N LEU A 246 -8.34 -2.17 5.72
CA LEU A 246 -8.77 -1.63 6.99
C LEU A 246 -10.02 -2.35 7.46
N PHE A 247 -10.28 -2.32 8.76
CA PHE A 247 -11.48 -2.91 9.35
C PHE A 247 -12.33 -1.85 10.06
N VAL A 248 -13.58 -2.23 10.26
CA VAL A 248 -14.54 -1.54 11.14
C VAL A 248 -15.08 -2.59 12.09
N ASP A 249 -15.09 -2.32 13.39
CA ASP A 249 -15.68 -3.21 14.37
C ASP A 249 -17.22 -3.09 14.41
N GLU A 250 -17.90 -3.95 15.16
CA GLU A 250 -19.35 -3.99 15.25
C GLU A 250 -19.98 -2.73 15.88
N GLN A 251 -19.18 -1.86 16.50
CA GLN A 251 -19.59 -0.57 17.04
C GLN A 251 -19.48 0.57 16.03
N GLY A 252 -18.81 0.31 14.89
CA GLY A 252 -18.55 1.28 13.84
C GLY A 252 -17.22 2.00 13.98
N ASP A 253 -16.35 1.56 14.88
CA ASP A 253 -15.04 2.17 15.07
C ASP A 253 -14.02 1.60 14.08
N ILE A 254 -13.18 2.48 13.53
CA ILE A 254 -12.16 2.10 12.56
C ILE A 254 -11.01 1.38 13.28
N MET A 255 -10.59 0.30 12.67
CA MET A 255 -9.40 -0.46 13.00
C MET A 255 -8.39 -0.31 11.87
N ASP A 256 -7.42 0.57 12.04
CA ASP A 256 -6.42 0.89 11.02
C ASP A 256 -5.29 -0.15 10.95
N GLY A 257 -4.31 0.08 10.09
CA GLY A 257 -3.21 -0.86 9.89
C GLY A 257 -2.39 -1.12 11.16
N ASP A 258 -2.25 -0.14 12.03
CA ASP A 258 -1.54 -0.31 13.30
C ASP A 258 -2.29 -1.29 14.22
N HIS A 259 -3.62 -1.13 14.38
CA HIS A 259 -4.46 -2.04 15.16
C HIS A 259 -4.42 -3.47 14.58
N ILE A 260 -4.55 -3.58 13.24
CA ILE A 260 -4.50 -4.87 12.54
C ILE A 260 -3.16 -5.56 12.78
N MET A 261 -2.05 -4.83 12.71
CA MET A 261 -0.73 -5.38 12.99
C MET A 261 -0.60 -5.83 14.45
N VAL A 262 -1.15 -5.09 15.42
CA VAL A 262 -1.13 -5.50 16.84
C VAL A 262 -1.77 -6.86 17.02
N ILE A 263 -3.03 -7.04 16.59
CA ILE A 263 -3.76 -8.29 16.82
C ILE A 263 -3.15 -9.48 16.08
N ASN A 264 -2.69 -9.26 14.84
CA ASN A 264 -2.00 -10.29 14.07
C ASN A 264 -0.65 -10.66 14.71
N ALA A 265 0.11 -9.68 15.23
CA ALA A 265 1.35 -9.93 15.95
C ALA A 265 1.12 -10.82 17.18
N LEU A 266 0.08 -10.56 17.97
CA LEU A 266 -0.25 -11.34 19.16
C LEU A 266 -0.60 -12.79 18.81
N ARG A 267 -1.40 -12.99 17.74
CA ARG A 267 -1.68 -14.33 17.23
C ARG A 267 -0.41 -15.02 16.75
N MET A 268 0.38 -14.36 15.88
CA MET A 268 1.62 -14.92 15.34
C MET A 268 2.62 -15.26 16.45
N LYS A 269 2.71 -14.43 17.50
CA LYS A 269 3.52 -14.72 18.69
C LYS A 269 3.04 -15.98 19.41
N LYS A 270 1.74 -16.10 19.66
CA LYS A 270 1.12 -17.29 20.28
C LYS A 270 1.40 -18.57 19.49
N GLU A 271 1.42 -18.45 18.15
CA GLU A 271 1.69 -19.55 17.23
C GLU A 271 3.20 -19.79 16.98
N GLY A 272 4.10 -19.00 17.59
CA GLY A 272 5.55 -19.10 17.40
C GLY A 272 6.03 -18.66 16.00
N ARG A 273 5.24 -17.87 15.26
CA ARG A 273 5.53 -17.38 13.90
C ARG A 273 6.04 -15.93 13.84
N LEU A 274 5.98 -15.19 14.95
CA LEU A 274 6.49 -13.83 15.01
C LEU A 274 7.98 -13.83 15.30
N ASN A 275 8.82 -13.73 14.28
CA ASN A 275 10.27 -13.76 14.44
C ASN A 275 10.77 -12.61 15.33
N ALA A 276 11.62 -12.96 16.30
CA ALA A 276 12.18 -12.03 17.30
C ALA A 276 11.12 -11.26 18.13
N ASN A 277 9.84 -11.62 18.05
CA ASN A 277 8.70 -10.85 18.57
C ASN A 277 8.73 -9.40 18.08
N MET A 278 9.14 -9.18 16.81
CA MET A 278 9.33 -7.87 16.21
C MET A 278 8.26 -7.60 15.15
N VAL A 279 7.74 -6.36 15.15
CA VAL A 279 6.86 -5.83 14.10
C VAL A 279 7.50 -4.57 13.52
N VAL A 280 7.53 -4.49 12.20
CA VAL A 280 8.07 -3.33 11.50
C VAL A 280 6.94 -2.36 11.18
N GLY A 281 7.03 -1.13 11.70
CA GLY A 281 6.16 -0.02 11.36
C GLY A 281 6.91 1.11 10.66
N THR A 282 6.27 2.25 10.55
CA THR A 282 6.91 3.48 10.06
C THR A 282 6.92 4.56 11.13
N VAL A 283 7.64 5.64 10.88
CA VAL A 283 7.61 6.83 11.76
C VAL A 283 6.22 7.47 11.85
N MET A 284 5.27 7.05 11.00
CA MET A 284 3.87 7.50 11.04
C MET A 284 2.96 6.59 11.85
N SER A 285 3.40 5.37 12.24
CA SER A 285 2.63 4.49 13.13
C SER A 285 2.31 5.22 14.44
N ASN A 286 1.08 5.08 14.93
CA ASN A 286 0.61 5.76 16.11
C ASN A 286 1.45 5.40 17.36
N LEU A 287 1.58 6.35 18.30
CA LEU A 287 2.29 6.10 19.57
C LEU A 287 1.71 4.88 20.32
N GLY A 288 0.40 4.67 20.22
CA GLY A 288 -0.30 3.52 20.80
C GLY A 288 0.17 2.18 20.27
N PHE A 289 0.59 2.12 19.00
CA PHE A 289 1.09 0.89 18.37
C PHE A 289 2.28 0.29 19.12
N GLY A 290 3.30 1.11 19.36
CA GLY A 290 4.48 0.65 20.11
C GLY A 290 4.17 0.28 21.57
N LYS A 291 3.29 1.06 22.22
CA LYS A 291 2.88 0.80 23.60
C LYS A 291 2.10 -0.50 23.70
N ALA A 292 1.08 -0.71 22.88
CA ALA A 292 0.27 -1.93 22.87
C ALA A 292 1.12 -3.19 22.63
N LEU A 293 2.05 -3.15 21.67
CA LEU A 293 2.97 -4.25 21.43
C LEU A 293 3.90 -4.53 22.59
N ALA A 294 4.44 -3.48 23.23
CA ALA A 294 5.33 -3.60 24.39
C ALA A 294 4.63 -4.23 25.60
N GLU A 295 3.39 -3.83 25.89
CA GLU A 295 2.55 -4.42 26.96
C GLU A 295 2.38 -5.93 26.81
N HIS A 296 2.39 -6.41 25.57
CA HIS A 296 2.26 -7.83 25.25
C HIS A 296 3.59 -8.53 24.96
N GLY A 297 4.72 -7.88 25.29
CA GLY A 297 6.07 -8.43 25.15
C GLY A 297 6.49 -8.62 23.68
N CYS A 298 6.00 -7.78 22.79
CA CYS A 298 6.47 -7.58 21.44
C CYS A 298 7.30 -6.30 21.35
N ARG A 299 8.03 -6.12 20.27
CA ARG A 299 8.88 -4.95 20.02
C ARG A 299 8.55 -4.38 18.63
N THR A 300 8.87 -3.11 18.44
CA THR A 300 8.71 -2.44 17.15
C THR A 300 10.03 -1.86 16.68
N VAL A 301 10.18 -1.76 15.37
CA VAL A 301 11.17 -0.93 14.70
C VAL A 301 10.43 -0.03 13.71
N ALA A 302 10.77 1.25 13.70
CA ALA A 302 10.16 2.23 12.81
C ALA A 302 11.12 2.58 11.67
N THR A 303 10.63 2.49 10.44
CA THR A 303 11.33 2.90 9.23
C THR A 303 10.84 4.27 8.76
N ASN A 304 11.46 4.82 7.71
CA ASN A 304 10.86 5.91 6.97
C ASN A 304 9.51 5.49 6.35
N VAL A 305 8.69 6.48 5.99
CA VAL A 305 7.41 6.25 5.32
C VAL A 305 7.64 5.68 3.92
N GLY A 306 6.95 4.61 3.63
CA GLY A 306 6.99 3.89 2.36
C GLY A 306 7.15 2.39 2.57
N ASP A 307 6.30 1.62 1.90
CA ASP A 307 6.24 0.16 1.96
C ASP A 307 7.60 -0.51 1.64
N ARG A 308 8.38 0.12 0.78
CA ARG A 308 9.72 -0.30 0.41
C ARG A 308 10.65 -0.36 1.63
N TYR A 309 10.69 0.70 2.45
CA TYR A 309 11.57 0.74 3.63
C TYR A 309 11.16 -0.30 4.67
N VAL A 310 9.84 -0.52 4.81
CA VAL A 310 9.29 -1.58 5.67
C VAL A 310 9.80 -2.95 5.18
N LEU A 311 9.66 -3.23 3.89
CA LEU A 311 10.07 -4.51 3.30
C LEU A 311 11.60 -4.72 3.38
N GLU A 312 12.40 -3.69 3.15
CA GLU A 312 13.86 -3.74 3.26
C GLU A 312 14.30 -4.10 4.69
N GLU A 313 13.72 -3.46 5.70
CA GLU A 313 13.98 -3.76 7.11
C GLU A 313 13.57 -5.20 7.47
N MET A 314 12.37 -5.62 7.00
CA MET A 314 11.90 -6.98 7.21
C MET A 314 12.83 -8.03 6.59
N LYS A 315 13.31 -7.80 5.36
CA LYS A 315 14.24 -8.71 4.68
C LYS A 315 15.60 -8.77 5.36
N ALA A 316 16.15 -7.61 5.76
CA ALA A 316 17.47 -7.52 6.38
C ALA A 316 17.54 -8.34 7.69
N HIS A 317 16.45 -8.45 8.41
CA HIS A 317 16.40 -9.08 9.73
C HIS A 317 15.50 -10.33 9.79
N GLY A 318 14.83 -10.70 8.70
CA GLY A 318 13.93 -11.84 8.62
C GLY A 318 12.66 -11.66 9.45
N TYR A 319 12.14 -10.43 9.61
CA TYR A 319 10.92 -10.18 10.36
C TYR A 319 9.68 -10.65 9.62
N SER A 320 8.69 -11.14 10.37
CA SER A 320 7.54 -11.87 9.84
C SER A 320 6.29 -11.01 9.62
N LEU A 321 6.28 -9.77 10.13
CA LEU A 321 5.16 -8.85 10.04
C LEU A 321 5.66 -7.41 10.01
N GLY A 322 5.11 -6.63 9.11
CA GLY A 322 5.34 -5.20 9.04
C GLY A 322 4.32 -4.51 8.14
N GLY A 323 4.23 -3.20 8.24
CA GLY A 323 3.28 -2.45 7.44
C GLY A 323 3.16 -0.99 7.85
N GLU A 324 2.10 -0.38 7.38
CA GLU A 324 1.79 1.02 7.57
C GLU A 324 0.38 1.21 8.15
N GLN A 325 0.15 2.30 8.86
CA GLN A 325 -1.16 2.69 9.38
C GLN A 325 -2.23 2.72 8.28
N SER A 326 -1.85 3.01 7.04
CA SER A 326 -2.75 3.01 5.87
C SER A 326 -3.37 1.66 5.53
N GLY A 327 -2.95 0.58 6.20
CA GLY A 327 -3.44 -0.78 5.95
C GLY A 327 -2.61 -1.57 4.93
N HIS A 328 -1.49 -1.03 4.44
CA HIS A 328 -0.53 -1.78 3.63
C HIS A 328 0.30 -2.68 4.55
N ILE A 329 -0.11 -3.94 4.68
CA ILE A 329 0.48 -4.90 5.62
C ILE A 329 1.12 -6.06 4.87
N ILE A 330 2.35 -6.37 5.24
CA ILE A 330 3.19 -7.38 4.60
C ILE A 330 3.32 -8.59 5.54
N PHE A 331 2.93 -9.74 5.04
CA PHE A 331 3.18 -11.05 5.63
C PHE A 331 4.10 -11.84 4.69
N PRO A 332 5.45 -11.83 4.89
CA PRO A 332 6.39 -12.46 3.96
C PRO A 332 6.18 -13.97 3.77
N GLU A 333 5.52 -14.62 4.73
CA GLU A 333 5.10 -16.03 4.62
C GLU A 333 4.14 -16.23 3.43
N PHE A 334 3.33 -15.23 3.11
CA PHE A 334 2.30 -15.32 2.08
C PHE A 334 2.64 -14.53 0.82
N ASN A 335 3.05 -13.27 0.94
CA ASN A 335 3.33 -12.44 -0.22
C ASN A 335 4.55 -11.52 -0.01
N THR A 336 5.07 -10.98 -1.10
CA THR A 336 6.28 -10.15 -1.17
C THR A 336 6.00 -8.66 -1.08
N THR A 337 4.74 -8.27 -0.99
CA THR A 337 4.25 -6.88 -0.85
C THR A 337 3.02 -6.87 0.05
N GLY A 338 2.50 -5.71 0.39
CA GLY A 338 1.21 -5.58 1.06
C GLY A 338 0.11 -6.26 0.26
N ASP A 339 -0.75 -6.99 0.96
CA ASP A 339 -1.81 -7.77 0.36
C ASP A 339 -3.09 -7.62 1.20
N GLY A 340 -4.01 -6.79 0.70
CA GLY A 340 -5.24 -6.49 1.42
C GLY A 340 -6.14 -7.71 1.59
N LEU A 341 -6.12 -8.67 0.65
CA LEU A 341 -6.91 -9.90 0.77
C LEU A 341 -6.30 -10.86 1.79
N ILE A 342 -4.98 -11.05 1.79
CA ILE A 342 -4.27 -11.81 2.83
C ILE A 342 -4.51 -11.18 4.21
N THR A 343 -4.35 -9.86 4.31
CA THR A 343 -4.59 -9.12 5.55
C THR A 343 -5.99 -9.35 6.08
N ALA A 344 -7.01 -9.26 5.20
CA ALA A 344 -8.39 -9.57 5.56
C ALA A 344 -8.54 -10.99 6.11
N MET A 345 -8.00 -11.99 5.41
CA MET A 345 -8.11 -13.38 5.82
C MET A 345 -7.39 -13.66 7.15
N GLN A 346 -6.16 -13.15 7.33
CA GLN A 346 -5.41 -13.34 8.58
C GLN A 346 -6.13 -12.68 9.77
N THR A 347 -6.67 -11.48 9.59
CA THR A 347 -7.40 -10.74 10.61
C THR A 347 -8.73 -11.41 10.97
N LEU A 348 -9.49 -11.88 9.98
CA LEU A 348 -10.72 -12.64 10.23
C LEU A 348 -10.47 -13.95 10.98
N MET A 349 -9.34 -14.60 10.75
CA MET A 349 -8.97 -15.78 11.55
C MET A 349 -8.64 -15.40 13.00
N VAL A 350 -8.11 -14.20 13.28
CA VAL A 350 -7.95 -13.70 14.66
C VAL A 350 -9.32 -13.53 15.30
N LEU A 351 -10.25 -12.84 14.62
CA LEU A 351 -11.61 -12.61 15.13
C LEU A 351 -12.36 -13.92 15.37
N ARG A 352 -12.34 -14.86 14.42
CA ARG A 352 -12.98 -16.17 14.55
C ARG A 352 -12.48 -16.95 15.75
N ASP A 353 -11.17 -16.90 16.01
CA ASP A 353 -10.52 -17.67 17.09
C ASP A 353 -10.58 -16.90 18.44
N HIS A 354 -11.13 -15.69 18.45
CA HIS A 354 -11.40 -14.88 19.62
C HIS A 354 -12.83 -15.17 20.16
N ASP A 355 -12.96 -15.31 21.47
CA ASP A 355 -14.28 -15.53 22.13
C ASP A 355 -14.88 -14.17 22.54
N GLY A 356 -15.15 -13.31 21.55
CA GLY A 356 -15.67 -11.97 21.77
C GLY A 356 -15.79 -11.14 20.48
N PRO A 357 -16.33 -9.92 20.56
CA PRO A 357 -16.50 -9.04 19.42
C PRO A 357 -15.15 -8.42 18.97
N LEU A 358 -15.12 -7.86 17.75
CA LEU A 358 -13.93 -7.24 17.20
C LEU A 358 -13.50 -6.00 17.99
N SER A 359 -14.44 -5.26 18.59
CA SER A 359 -14.14 -4.10 19.43
C SER A 359 -13.23 -4.41 20.61
N GLU A 360 -13.33 -5.61 21.23
CA GLU A 360 -12.40 -6.03 22.28
C GLU A 360 -10.96 -6.13 21.76
N LEU A 361 -10.78 -6.62 20.53
CA LEU A 361 -9.47 -6.69 19.86
C LEU A 361 -9.01 -5.29 19.43
N ASN A 362 -9.92 -4.45 18.96
CA ASN A 362 -9.63 -3.06 18.57
C ASN A 362 -9.09 -2.26 19.77
N HIS A 363 -9.68 -2.44 20.95
CA HIS A 363 -9.28 -1.77 22.19
C HIS A 363 -7.96 -2.28 22.80
N LEU A 364 -7.30 -3.30 22.24
CA LEU A 364 -5.94 -3.68 22.65
C LEU A 364 -4.92 -2.60 22.33
N MET A 365 -5.25 -1.68 21.43
CA MET A 365 -4.45 -0.50 21.14
C MET A 365 -5.27 0.76 21.40
N THR A 366 -4.72 1.69 22.15
CA THR A 366 -5.28 3.04 22.30
C THR A 366 -4.70 3.95 21.22
N THR A 367 -5.57 4.50 20.37
CA THR A 367 -5.15 5.51 19.37
C THR A 367 -4.95 6.87 20.06
N TYR A 368 -3.75 7.38 20.02
CA TYR A 368 -3.43 8.72 20.50
C TYR A 368 -3.86 9.76 19.47
N PRO A 369 -4.53 10.86 19.90
CA PRO A 369 -4.78 11.99 19.05
C PRO A 369 -3.52 12.46 18.32
N GLN A 370 -3.64 12.67 17.01
CA GLN A 370 -2.56 13.11 16.13
C GLN A 370 -2.93 14.45 15.51
N LEU A 371 -2.00 15.40 15.52
CA LEU A 371 -2.12 16.68 14.82
C LEU A 371 -0.96 16.84 13.85
N LEU A 372 -1.26 17.28 12.64
CA LEU A 372 -0.27 17.59 11.61
C LEU A 372 -0.50 19.01 11.10
N LYS A 373 0.51 19.87 11.22
CA LYS A 373 0.50 21.22 10.61
C LYS A 373 1.61 21.30 9.56
N ASN A 374 1.28 21.91 8.42
CA ASN A 374 2.20 22.15 7.33
C ASN A 374 2.58 23.62 7.33
N VAL A 375 3.89 23.92 7.42
CA VAL A 375 4.43 25.27 7.39
C VAL A 375 5.11 25.50 6.06
N LYS A 376 4.66 26.51 5.30
CA LYS A 376 5.32 26.94 4.06
C LYS A 376 6.62 27.63 4.38
N VAL A 377 7.68 27.25 3.67
CA VAL A 377 9.03 27.77 3.90
C VAL A 377 9.70 28.15 2.57
N TYR A 378 10.53 29.20 2.59
CA TYR A 378 11.29 29.59 1.41
C TYR A 378 12.39 28.57 1.04
N SER A 379 12.88 27.80 2.02
CA SER A 379 13.84 26.71 1.82
C SER A 379 13.62 25.59 2.83
N LYS A 380 13.65 24.37 2.35
CA LYS A 380 13.64 23.14 3.20
C LYS A 380 15.02 22.79 3.75
N ASN A 381 16.09 23.41 3.24
CA ASN A 381 17.45 23.08 3.62
C ASN A 381 17.84 23.85 4.88
N GLY A 382 18.56 23.19 5.77
CA GLY A 382 19.12 23.81 6.98
C GLY A 382 18.16 23.91 8.16
N TRP A 383 16.93 23.40 8.08
CA TRP A 383 15.99 23.44 9.21
C TRP A 383 16.48 22.60 10.40
N GLU A 384 17.16 21.47 10.11
CA GLU A 384 17.69 20.56 11.14
C GLU A 384 18.87 21.17 11.92
N GLU A 385 19.61 22.09 11.32
CA GLU A 385 20.73 22.78 11.93
C GLU A 385 20.31 24.09 12.65
N ASN A 386 19.08 24.58 12.42
CA ASN A 386 18.58 25.81 13.07
C ASN A 386 18.42 25.59 14.56
N GLU A 387 19.17 26.38 15.35
CA GLU A 387 19.21 26.24 16.81
C GLU A 387 17.85 26.54 17.49
N GLN A 388 17.07 27.51 16.97
CA GLN A 388 15.79 27.90 17.54
C GLN A 388 14.73 26.81 17.27
N ILE A 389 14.69 26.27 16.07
CA ILE A 389 13.79 25.15 15.73
C ILE A 389 14.13 23.92 16.57
N ARG A 390 15.39 23.56 16.69
CA ARG A 390 15.84 22.44 17.54
C ARG A 390 15.46 22.63 19.00
N ALA A 391 15.63 23.84 19.54
CA ALA A 391 15.26 24.15 20.93
C ALA A 391 13.74 24.04 21.14
N ALA A 392 12.93 24.53 20.20
CA ALA A 392 11.47 24.40 20.27
C ALA A 392 11.04 22.92 20.23
N ILE A 393 11.62 22.11 19.34
CA ILE A 393 11.35 20.67 19.27
C ILE A 393 11.76 19.95 20.57
N ALA A 394 12.91 20.29 21.15
CA ALA A 394 13.38 19.70 22.39
C ALA A 394 12.45 20.06 23.57
N ALA A 395 12.06 21.33 23.71
CA ALA A 395 11.13 21.78 24.73
C ALA A 395 9.77 21.06 24.61
N ALA A 396 9.27 20.92 23.39
CA ALA A 396 8.03 20.19 23.09
C ALA A 396 8.10 18.70 23.50
N LYS A 397 9.23 18.04 23.20
CA LYS A 397 9.46 16.64 23.60
C LYS A 397 9.54 16.49 25.11
N ASP A 398 10.24 17.41 25.78
CA ASP A 398 10.35 17.41 27.24
C ASP A 398 8.99 17.66 27.91
N GLU A 399 8.18 18.59 27.36
CA GLU A 399 6.83 18.85 27.86
C GLU A 399 5.92 17.64 27.70
N LEU A 400 5.88 16.98 26.54
CA LEU A 400 5.02 15.82 26.31
C LEU A 400 5.51 14.57 27.06
N GLY A 401 6.81 14.43 27.28
CA GLY A 401 7.41 13.28 27.98
C GLY A 401 7.03 11.95 27.33
N ASN A 402 6.63 10.97 28.15
CA ASN A 402 6.20 9.64 27.69
C ASN A 402 4.76 9.60 27.18
N ASP A 403 3.99 10.68 27.34
CA ASP A 403 2.58 10.75 26.95
C ASP A 403 2.35 11.32 25.56
N GLY A 404 3.44 11.66 24.86
CA GLY A 404 3.37 12.14 23.51
C GLY A 404 4.68 12.06 22.76
N ARG A 405 4.64 12.42 21.47
CA ARG A 405 5.83 12.54 20.64
C ARG A 405 5.70 13.67 19.63
N ILE A 406 6.82 14.16 19.16
CA ILE A 406 6.93 15.17 18.10
C ILE A 406 7.78 14.59 16.96
N LEU A 407 7.28 14.74 15.73
CA LEU A 407 7.97 14.42 14.50
C LEU A 407 7.94 15.65 13.57
N VAL A 408 9.11 16.22 13.27
CA VAL A 408 9.26 17.30 12.31
C VAL A 408 10.04 16.79 11.12
N ARG A 409 9.56 17.07 9.90
CA ARG A 409 10.23 16.65 8.68
C ARG A 409 9.96 17.59 7.52
N ALA A 410 10.88 17.68 6.58
CA ALA A 410 10.64 18.36 5.31
C ALA A 410 9.70 17.54 4.41
N SER A 411 8.86 18.20 3.61
CA SER A 411 8.11 17.55 2.55
C SER A 411 9.05 17.13 1.41
N GLY A 412 8.83 15.95 0.85
CA GLY A 412 9.61 15.48 -0.30
C GLY A 412 9.42 16.36 -1.55
N THR A 413 8.19 16.74 -1.83
CA THR A 413 7.78 17.38 -3.10
C THR A 413 7.50 18.87 -3.02
N GLU A 414 7.10 19.38 -1.86
CA GLU A 414 6.65 20.76 -1.67
C GLU A 414 7.62 21.54 -0.77
N PRO A 415 7.68 22.88 -0.85
CA PRO A 415 8.47 23.71 0.05
C PRO A 415 7.77 23.85 1.43
N LEU A 416 7.63 22.75 2.13
CA LEU A 416 6.93 22.66 3.42
C LEU A 416 7.79 21.95 4.47
N ILE A 417 7.71 22.43 5.70
CA ILE A 417 8.08 21.68 6.90
C ILE A 417 6.78 21.14 7.53
N ARG A 418 6.75 19.86 7.80
CA ARG A 418 5.62 19.18 8.43
C ARG A 418 5.91 18.97 9.90
N VAL A 419 5.08 19.55 10.75
CA VAL A 419 5.14 19.40 12.21
C VAL A 419 3.99 18.49 12.62
N MET A 420 4.31 17.29 13.06
CA MET A 420 3.36 16.31 13.57
C MET A 420 3.63 16.07 15.05
N GLY A 421 2.56 15.96 15.80
CA GLY A 421 2.61 15.51 17.19
C GLY A 421 1.49 14.54 17.51
N GLU A 422 1.73 13.70 18.49
CA GLU A 422 0.76 12.80 19.10
C GLU A 422 0.82 12.93 20.61
N GLY A 423 -0.33 12.82 21.27
CA GLY A 423 -0.41 12.91 22.72
C GLY A 423 -1.82 12.63 23.24
N SER A 424 -1.93 12.26 24.51
CA SER A 424 -3.20 11.94 25.16
C SER A 424 -4.09 13.15 25.40
N ASP A 425 -3.48 14.35 25.59
CA ASP A 425 -4.16 15.62 25.82
C ASP A 425 -4.10 16.48 24.55
N LYS A 426 -5.24 16.60 23.87
CA LYS A 426 -5.36 17.32 22.59
C LYS A 426 -5.05 18.81 22.69
N ASP A 427 -5.50 19.48 23.77
CA ASP A 427 -5.31 20.93 23.95
C ASP A 427 -3.83 21.25 24.21
N ARG A 428 -3.18 20.41 25.01
CA ARG A 428 -1.74 20.47 25.26
C ARG A 428 -0.95 20.21 23.97
N LEU A 429 -1.35 19.19 23.22
CA LEU A 429 -0.71 18.83 21.96
C LEU A 429 -0.80 19.97 20.93
N GLU A 430 -1.98 20.59 20.79
CA GLU A 430 -2.19 21.71 19.86
C GLU A 430 -1.29 22.89 20.20
N ARG A 431 -1.24 23.30 21.49
CA ARG A 431 -0.36 24.36 21.93
C ARG A 431 1.11 24.10 21.63
N VAL A 432 1.59 22.91 21.96
CA VAL A 432 3.00 22.52 21.75
C VAL A 432 3.37 22.51 20.26
N ILE A 433 2.44 22.08 19.40
CA ILE A 433 2.65 22.12 17.96
C ILE A 433 2.67 23.55 17.43
N ASP A 434 1.76 24.42 17.94
CA ASP A 434 1.70 25.82 17.54
C ASP A 434 2.96 26.59 17.92
N ASP A 435 3.56 26.29 19.05
CA ASP A 435 4.85 26.84 19.45
C ASP A 435 5.96 26.49 18.46
N ILE A 436 6.03 25.23 18.02
CA ILE A 436 7.01 24.80 16.99
C ILE A 436 6.72 25.47 15.64
N VAL A 437 5.44 25.46 15.22
CA VAL A 437 5.01 26.09 13.95
C VAL A 437 5.41 27.56 13.92
N SER A 438 5.12 28.31 15.00
CA SER A 438 5.47 29.73 15.12
C SER A 438 6.97 29.99 14.98
N VAL A 439 7.81 29.12 15.57
CA VAL A 439 9.28 29.22 15.42
C VAL A 439 9.70 28.89 13.99
N VAL A 440 9.14 27.87 13.36
CA VAL A 440 9.47 27.52 11.96
C VAL A 440 9.06 28.64 11.01
N GLU A 441 7.89 29.28 11.22
CA GLU A 441 7.41 30.42 10.44
C GLU A 441 8.32 31.66 10.60
N GLN A 442 8.79 31.93 11.81
CA GLN A 442 9.70 33.03 12.09
C GLN A 442 11.08 32.85 11.45
N GLU A 443 11.60 31.64 11.45
CA GLU A 443 12.95 31.32 11.00
C GLU A 443 13.02 31.04 9.48
N LEU A 444 12.00 30.42 8.90
CA LEU A 444 12.02 29.89 7.54
C LEU A 444 10.77 30.24 6.71
N GLY A 445 9.76 30.90 7.29
CA GLY A 445 8.50 31.22 6.60
C GLY A 445 8.69 32.13 5.39
N GLU A 446 7.80 31.99 4.40
CA GLU A 446 7.67 32.95 3.29
C GLU A 446 7.04 34.23 3.83
N GLU A 447 7.59 35.42 3.42
CA GLU A 447 7.01 36.73 3.75
C GLU A 447 5.65 36.98 3.06
#